data_449454d29b2a52b1d7bad039f141fe15
#
_entry.id   449454d29b2a52b1d7bad039f141fe15
#
_cell.length_a   1.000
_cell.length_b   1.000
_cell.length_c   1.000
_cell.angle_alpha   90.00
_cell.angle_beta   90.00
_cell.angle_gamma   90.00
#
_symmetry.space_group_name_H-M   'P 1'
#
loop_
_entity.id
_entity.type
_entity.pdbx_description
1 polymer ?
#
loop_
_entity_poly.entity_id
_entity_poly.type
_entity_poly.pdbx_seq_one_letter_code
_entity_poly.pdbx_strand_id
1 'polypeptide(L)'
;VELIPKIGGSLPPRTWKGCVCNMEILSVKDPAFVAYGRVVDGYDVTPLMDKLAQTPVTDGVVYVPKEEKLHEAANADEIGAFLYGGMPFQLGWCNGHNTRLNCLEYHRDSEFNLGTEDFILLLGKQSDIVDGKLDTATVKAFRVPRGVLVEVYATTLHYAPCHVDASRGFRVMVALPEGTNTEYRKASPNREDNTLWARNKWLLAHKDSAEAAQGACIGLTGDNIDIG
;
A
#
# COMPACT_ATOMS: atom_id res chain seq x y z
N VAL A 1 52.60 41.14 0.71
CA VAL A 1 51.11 41.06 0.59
C VAL A 1 50.84 40.38 -0.75
N GLU A 2 50.60 39.07 -0.73
CA GLU A 2 50.28 38.30 -1.91
C GLU A 2 48.76 38.19 -2.06
N LEU A 3 48.28 38.54 -3.24
CA LEU A 3 46.88 38.49 -3.63
C LEU A 3 46.51 37.06 -4.10
N ILE A 4 45.55 36.43 -3.41
CA ILE A 4 44.95 35.13 -3.81
C ILE A 4 43.87 35.39 -4.88
N PRO A 5 43.87 34.70 -6.05
CA PRO A 5 42.83 34.90 -7.04
C PRO A 5 41.52 34.18 -6.63
N LYS A 6 40.41 34.90 -6.72
CA LYS A 6 39.04 34.33 -6.59
C LYS A 6 38.73 33.45 -7.79
N ILE A 7 38.54 32.15 -7.53
CA ILE A 7 37.93 31.26 -8.52
C ILE A 7 36.42 31.21 -8.22
N GLY A 8 35.69 32.05 -8.92
CA GLY A 8 34.24 32.00 -8.99
C GLY A 8 33.82 31.16 -10.19
N GLY A 9 33.44 29.92 -9.96
CA GLY A 9 32.80 29.07 -10.93
C GLY A 9 31.56 28.42 -10.31
N SER A 10 30.41 29.04 -10.51
CA SER A 10 29.13 28.43 -10.20
C SER A 10 28.89 27.27 -11.16
N LEU A 11 28.91 26.03 -10.64
CA LEU A 11 28.45 24.87 -11.39
C LEU A 11 26.92 25.03 -11.64
N PRO A 12 26.43 24.75 -12.86
CA PRO A 12 25.00 24.79 -13.13
C PRO A 12 24.32 23.69 -12.34
N PRO A 13 23.05 23.89 -11.90
CA PRO A 13 22.31 22.88 -11.20
C PRO A 13 22.20 21.63 -12.09
N ARG A 14 22.68 20.48 -11.57
CA ARG A 14 22.44 19.20 -12.22
C ARG A 14 20.95 18.90 -12.15
N THR A 15 20.25 19.14 -13.24
CA THR A 15 18.91 18.59 -13.45
C THR A 15 19.03 17.08 -13.60
N TRP A 16 18.73 16.34 -12.54
CA TRP A 16 18.44 14.94 -12.65
C TRP A 16 17.12 14.83 -13.41
N LYS A 17 17.17 14.47 -14.69
CA LYS A 17 16.02 13.93 -15.37
C LYS A 17 15.76 12.59 -14.69
N GLY A 18 14.73 12.51 -13.83
CA GLY A 18 14.27 11.27 -13.26
C GLY A 18 14.00 10.31 -14.41
N CYS A 19 14.59 9.12 -14.32
CA CYS A 19 14.20 8.02 -15.18
C CYS A 19 12.76 7.70 -14.80
N VAL A 20 11.78 8.06 -15.62
CA VAL A 20 10.40 7.59 -15.47
C VAL A 20 10.49 6.10 -15.67
N CYS A 21 10.39 5.35 -14.59
CA CYS A 21 10.35 3.90 -14.65
C CYS A 21 9.08 3.55 -15.41
N ASN A 22 9.21 3.05 -16.64
CA ASN A 22 8.08 2.68 -17.48
C ASN A 22 7.56 1.31 -16.99
N MET A 23 7.05 1.27 -15.74
CA MET A 23 6.49 0.07 -15.14
C MET A 23 5.20 -0.29 -15.88
N GLU A 24 5.09 -1.53 -16.32
CA GLU A 24 3.86 -2.05 -16.90
C GLU A 24 2.78 -2.18 -15.81
N ILE A 25 1.62 -1.57 -16.03
CA ILE A 25 0.48 -1.66 -15.15
C ILE A 25 -0.49 -2.69 -15.72
N LEU A 26 -0.54 -3.85 -15.10
CA LEU A 26 -1.42 -4.95 -15.45
C LEU A 26 -2.83 -4.75 -14.88
N SER A 27 -3.81 -5.47 -15.38
CA SER A 27 -5.15 -5.54 -14.78
C SER A 27 -5.17 -6.62 -13.69
N VAL A 28 -5.98 -6.45 -12.63
CA VAL A 28 -6.28 -7.56 -11.69
C VAL A 28 -7.01 -8.75 -12.34
N LYS A 29 -7.45 -8.60 -13.60
CA LYS A 29 -7.98 -9.70 -14.42
C LYS A 29 -6.88 -10.43 -15.22
N ASP A 30 -5.65 -9.92 -15.20
CA ASP A 30 -4.53 -10.58 -15.84
C ASP A 30 -4.16 -11.86 -15.06
N PRO A 31 -3.82 -12.98 -15.74
CA PRO A 31 -3.41 -14.22 -15.08
C PRO A 31 -2.23 -14.06 -14.12
N ALA A 32 -1.36 -13.06 -14.32
CA ALA A 32 -0.25 -12.78 -13.41
C ALA A 32 -0.71 -12.38 -12.01
N PHE A 33 -1.94 -11.85 -11.85
CA PHE A 33 -2.47 -11.45 -10.55
C PHE A 33 -2.74 -12.64 -9.62
N VAL A 34 -2.99 -13.84 -10.14
CA VAL A 34 -3.27 -15.06 -9.34
C VAL A 34 -2.17 -15.37 -8.32
N ALA A 35 -0.92 -14.96 -8.61
CA ALA A 35 0.20 -15.14 -7.67
C ALA A 35 0.19 -14.15 -6.50
N TYR A 36 -0.66 -13.13 -6.53
CA TYR A 36 -0.74 -12.03 -5.56
C TYR A 36 -2.09 -11.94 -4.86
N GLY A 37 -3.15 -12.36 -5.54
CA GLY A 37 -4.51 -12.22 -5.05
C GLY A 37 -5.53 -12.80 -6.02
N ARG A 38 -6.78 -12.43 -5.82
CA ARG A 38 -7.89 -12.77 -6.72
C ARG A 38 -8.96 -11.69 -6.71
N VAL A 39 -9.76 -11.63 -7.76
CA VAL A 39 -11.04 -10.90 -7.75
C VAL A 39 -12.05 -11.71 -6.95
N VAL A 40 -12.81 -11.03 -6.11
CA VAL A 40 -13.87 -11.63 -5.27
C VAL A 40 -15.22 -11.26 -5.86
N ASP A 41 -15.92 -12.25 -6.37
CA ASP A 41 -17.22 -12.08 -7.01
C ASP A 41 -18.37 -12.54 -6.09
N GLY A 42 -19.60 -12.16 -6.47
CA GLY A 42 -20.83 -12.68 -5.85
C GLY A 42 -21.39 -11.83 -4.71
N TYR A 43 -20.74 -10.73 -4.33
CA TYR A 43 -21.25 -9.80 -3.33
C TYR A 43 -21.79 -8.52 -3.97
N ASP A 44 -22.94 -8.02 -3.44
CA ASP A 44 -23.37 -6.64 -3.72
C ASP A 44 -22.53 -5.67 -2.86
N VAL A 45 -21.55 -5.04 -3.48
CA VAL A 45 -20.68 -4.07 -2.82
C VAL A 45 -21.23 -2.64 -2.82
N THR A 46 -22.43 -2.41 -3.40
CA THR A 46 -23.03 -1.08 -3.53
C THR A 46 -23.18 -0.36 -2.18
N PRO A 47 -23.73 -1.00 -1.11
CA PRO A 47 -23.87 -0.32 0.18
C PRO A 47 -22.52 0.10 0.79
N LEU A 48 -21.47 -0.70 0.63
CA LEU A 48 -20.12 -0.36 1.08
C LEU A 48 -19.53 0.80 0.27
N MET A 49 -19.71 0.79 -1.05
CA MET A 49 -19.29 1.86 -1.96
C MET A 49 -19.94 3.20 -1.60
N ASP A 50 -21.25 3.20 -1.28
CA ASP A 50 -22.00 4.41 -0.90
C ASP A 50 -21.48 5.02 0.41
N LYS A 51 -21.12 4.19 1.39
CA LYS A 51 -20.51 4.63 2.64
C LYS A 51 -19.07 5.11 2.43
N LEU A 52 -18.28 4.38 1.67
CA LEU A 52 -16.90 4.75 1.35
C LEU A 52 -16.82 6.09 0.59
N ALA A 53 -17.75 6.36 -0.32
CA ALA A 53 -17.80 7.62 -1.06
C ALA A 53 -17.98 8.87 -0.18
N GLN A 54 -18.44 8.70 1.07
CA GLN A 54 -18.60 9.77 2.06
C GLN A 54 -17.34 10.05 2.87
N THR A 55 -16.30 9.23 2.74
CA THR A 55 -15.03 9.42 3.44
C THR A 55 -14.18 10.50 2.73
N PRO A 56 -13.33 11.24 3.45
CA PRO A 56 -12.55 12.32 2.86
C PRO A 56 -11.44 11.81 1.93
N VAL A 57 -11.05 12.62 0.95
CA VAL A 57 -9.78 12.49 0.23
C VAL A 57 -8.91 13.68 0.60
N THR A 58 -7.64 13.43 0.90
CA THR A 58 -6.65 14.42 1.29
C THR A 58 -5.52 14.50 0.26
N ASP A 59 -4.70 15.56 0.30
CA ASP A 59 -3.56 15.72 -0.61
C ASP A 59 -2.48 14.63 -0.41
N GLY A 60 -2.36 14.11 0.83
CA GLY A 60 -1.52 12.96 1.15
C GLY A 60 -2.35 11.71 1.37
N VAL A 61 -1.72 10.64 1.85
CA VAL A 61 -2.39 9.38 2.21
C VAL A 61 -2.79 9.41 3.68
N VAL A 62 -4.05 9.09 3.96
CA VAL A 62 -4.58 8.86 5.30
C VAL A 62 -5.16 7.47 5.38
N TYR A 63 -4.80 6.75 6.44
CA TYR A 63 -5.33 5.43 6.76
C TYR A 63 -6.11 5.45 8.08
N VAL A 64 -7.32 4.91 8.05
CA VAL A 64 -8.16 4.69 9.23
C VAL A 64 -8.44 3.19 9.35
N PRO A 65 -7.94 2.52 10.40
CA PRO A 65 -8.01 1.06 10.51
C PRO A 65 -9.43 0.52 10.71
N LYS A 66 -10.29 1.31 11.33
CA LYS A 66 -11.71 0.97 11.56
C LYS A 66 -12.57 2.22 11.40
N GLU A 67 -13.57 2.15 10.54
CA GLU A 67 -14.53 3.22 10.25
C GLU A 67 -15.95 2.71 10.55
N GLU A 68 -16.58 3.21 11.59
CA GLU A 68 -17.91 2.77 12.03
C GLU A 68 -18.96 2.93 10.92
N LYS A 69 -18.86 3.98 10.10
CA LYS A 69 -19.80 4.19 8.99
C LYS A 69 -19.74 3.10 7.93
N LEU A 70 -18.61 2.45 7.74
CA LEU A 70 -18.49 1.30 6.83
C LEU A 70 -19.22 0.08 7.42
N HIS A 71 -19.12 -0.14 8.73
CA HIS A 71 -19.86 -1.20 9.42
C HIS A 71 -21.39 -0.97 9.43
N GLU A 72 -21.86 0.27 9.24
CA GLU A 72 -23.29 0.58 9.08
C GLU A 72 -23.86 0.25 7.70
N ALA A 73 -23.04 -0.15 6.71
CA ALA A 73 -23.55 -0.59 5.42
C ALA A 73 -24.41 -1.84 5.58
N ALA A 74 -25.54 -1.92 4.86
CA ALA A 74 -26.59 -2.91 5.10
C ALA A 74 -26.14 -4.38 5.08
N ASN A 75 -25.02 -4.69 4.40
CA ASN A 75 -24.48 -6.02 4.28
C ASN A 75 -23.00 -6.13 4.71
N ALA A 76 -22.48 -5.13 5.43
CA ALA A 76 -21.09 -5.07 5.84
C ALA A 76 -20.69 -6.28 6.72
N ASP A 77 -21.50 -6.60 7.73
CA ASP A 77 -21.25 -7.70 8.65
C ASP A 77 -21.33 -9.07 7.93
N GLU A 78 -22.28 -9.21 7.01
CA GLU A 78 -22.42 -10.45 6.22
C GLU A 78 -21.20 -10.65 5.32
N ILE A 79 -20.83 -9.63 4.53
CA ILE A 79 -19.66 -9.71 3.66
C ILE A 79 -18.40 -9.97 4.49
N GLY A 80 -18.15 -9.18 5.53
CA GLY A 80 -16.96 -9.32 6.37
C GLY A 80 -16.88 -10.71 7.04
N ALA A 81 -18.00 -11.24 7.52
CA ALA A 81 -18.05 -12.59 8.08
C ALA A 81 -17.66 -13.66 7.04
N PHE A 82 -18.09 -13.52 5.79
CA PHE A 82 -17.71 -14.47 4.73
C PHE A 82 -16.24 -14.29 4.31
N LEU A 83 -15.75 -13.05 4.20
CA LEU A 83 -14.35 -12.80 3.83
C LEU A 83 -13.37 -13.43 4.82
N TYR A 84 -13.72 -13.48 6.12
CA TYR A 84 -12.86 -13.98 7.19
C TYR A 84 -13.38 -15.28 7.85
N GLY A 85 -14.35 -15.97 7.22
CA GLY A 85 -14.84 -17.26 7.73
C GLY A 85 -15.43 -17.18 9.14
N GLY A 86 -16.03 -16.04 9.51
CA GLY A 86 -16.63 -15.81 10.84
C GLY A 86 -15.63 -15.30 11.90
N MET A 87 -14.37 -15.06 11.56
CA MET A 87 -13.42 -14.44 12.47
C MET A 87 -13.70 -12.93 12.62
N PRO A 88 -13.37 -12.33 13.78
CA PRO A 88 -13.50 -10.88 13.97
C PRO A 88 -12.71 -10.09 12.92
N PHE A 89 -13.35 -9.08 12.34
CA PHE A 89 -12.78 -8.26 11.29
C PHE A 89 -13.05 -6.77 11.53
N GLN A 90 -12.34 -5.94 10.81
CA GLN A 90 -12.54 -4.50 10.76
C GLN A 90 -12.63 -4.02 9.33
N LEU A 91 -13.45 -2.99 9.10
CA LEU A 91 -13.52 -2.24 7.85
C LEU A 91 -12.97 -0.84 8.09
N GLY A 92 -11.86 -0.57 7.47
CA GLY A 92 -11.23 0.74 7.45
C GLY A 92 -11.13 1.29 6.04
N TRP A 93 -10.36 2.35 5.88
CA TRP A 93 -10.09 2.92 4.58
C TRP A 93 -8.70 3.52 4.48
N CYS A 94 -8.16 3.52 3.27
CA CYS A 94 -6.95 4.21 2.88
C CYS A 94 -7.30 5.15 1.73
N ASN A 95 -7.20 6.47 1.96
CA ASN A 95 -7.63 7.48 0.99
C ASN A 95 -6.54 8.52 0.77
N GLY A 96 -6.53 9.12 -0.42
CA GLY A 96 -5.63 10.24 -0.68
C GLY A 96 -5.05 10.25 -2.08
N HIS A 97 -3.82 10.78 -2.18
CA HIS A 97 -3.04 10.87 -3.40
C HIS A 97 -1.67 10.24 -3.18
N ASN A 98 -1.28 9.33 -4.04
CA ASN A 98 0.03 8.67 -4.03
C ASN A 98 0.35 8.15 -5.44
N THR A 99 1.63 8.14 -5.81
CA THR A 99 2.17 7.50 -7.01
C THR A 99 3.38 6.63 -6.69
N ARG A 100 3.83 6.63 -5.41
CA ARG A 100 5.09 6.01 -5.01
C ARG A 100 4.90 4.75 -4.20
N LEU A 101 5.85 3.83 -4.34
CA LEU A 101 5.94 2.60 -3.57
C LEU A 101 6.15 2.87 -2.07
N ASN A 102 7.14 3.65 -1.72
CA ASN A 102 7.59 4.00 -0.36
C ASN A 102 7.89 2.81 0.55
N CYS A 103 6.94 1.92 0.74
CA CYS A 103 7.01 0.75 1.61
C CYS A 103 6.33 -0.45 0.97
N LEU A 104 6.57 -1.62 1.56
CA LEU A 104 5.78 -2.83 1.39
C LEU A 104 5.56 -3.47 2.75
N GLU A 105 4.33 -3.90 3.01
CA GLU A 105 3.93 -4.58 4.24
C GLU A 105 3.20 -5.88 3.93
N TYR A 106 3.14 -6.76 4.92
CA TYR A 106 2.30 -7.95 4.89
C TYR A 106 1.68 -8.21 6.25
N HIS A 107 0.60 -8.98 6.23
CA HIS A 107 -0.14 -9.43 7.39
C HIS A 107 -0.15 -10.96 7.45
N ARG A 108 -0.56 -11.54 8.58
CA ARG A 108 -0.72 -13.01 8.69
C ARG A 108 -2.02 -13.50 8.07
N ASP A 109 -2.87 -12.60 7.59
CA ASP A 109 -4.13 -12.87 6.91
C ASP A 109 -4.21 -12.07 5.61
N SER A 110 -5.12 -12.47 4.72
CA SER A 110 -5.42 -11.71 3.51
C SER A 110 -6.03 -10.35 3.84
N GLU A 111 -5.71 -9.35 3.02
CA GLU A 111 -6.38 -8.06 3.01
C GLU A 111 -7.37 -8.00 1.84
N PHE A 112 -8.54 -7.35 2.05
CA PHE A 112 -9.49 -7.12 0.97
C PHE A 112 -9.64 -5.62 0.69
N ASN A 113 -9.60 -5.26 -0.61
CA ASN A 113 -9.66 -3.88 -1.06
C ASN A 113 -10.82 -3.65 -2.02
N LEU A 114 -11.51 -2.53 -1.86
CA LEU A 114 -12.61 -2.07 -2.70
C LEU A 114 -12.52 -0.56 -2.89
N GLY A 115 -12.43 -0.06 -4.13
CA GLY A 115 -12.28 1.37 -4.40
C GLY A 115 -13.51 2.03 -4.99
N THR A 116 -13.75 3.31 -4.64
CA THR A 116 -14.76 4.16 -5.30
C THR A 116 -14.25 4.80 -6.59
N GLU A 117 -12.95 4.78 -6.80
CA GLU A 117 -12.22 5.11 -8.02
C GLU A 117 -11.38 3.89 -8.43
N ASP A 118 -10.89 3.90 -9.67
CA ASP A 118 -9.82 2.98 -10.06
C ASP A 118 -8.56 3.33 -9.26
N PHE A 119 -7.85 2.33 -8.81
CA PHE A 119 -6.59 2.50 -8.08
C PHE A 119 -5.56 1.46 -8.54
N ILE A 120 -4.30 1.67 -8.18
CA ILE A 120 -3.20 0.77 -8.52
C ILE A 120 -2.58 0.24 -7.23
N LEU A 121 -2.38 -1.07 -7.18
CA LEU A 121 -1.61 -1.75 -6.14
C LEU A 121 -0.21 -2.06 -6.68
N LEU A 122 0.83 -1.67 -5.92
CA LEU A 122 2.21 -2.09 -6.13
C LEU A 122 2.47 -3.28 -5.21
N LEU A 123 2.68 -4.46 -5.80
CA LEU A 123 2.69 -5.73 -5.07
C LEU A 123 4.03 -6.45 -5.18
N GLY A 124 4.51 -6.97 -4.06
CA GLY A 124 5.63 -7.90 -3.96
C GLY A 124 5.19 -9.25 -3.42
N LYS A 125 6.08 -10.25 -3.39
CA LYS A 125 5.81 -11.54 -2.76
C LYS A 125 6.73 -11.74 -1.56
N GLN A 126 6.19 -12.33 -0.49
CA GLN A 126 6.97 -12.66 0.70
C GLN A 126 8.13 -13.61 0.37
N SER A 127 7.96 -14.48 -0.64
CA SER A 127 9.02 -15.37 -1.14
C SER A 127 10.21 -14.64 -1.78
N ASP A 128 10.03 -13.38 -2.17
CA ASP A 128 11.09 -12.58 -2.81
C ASP A 128 11.95 -11.83 -1.76
N ILE A 129 11.62 -11.98 -0.47
CA ILE A 129 12.43 -11.43 0.62
C ILE A 129 13.64 -12.34 0.83
N VAL A 130 14.82 -11.83 0.52
CA VAL A 130 16.10 -12.50 0.75
C VAL A 130 16.88 -11.73 1.81
N ASP A 131 17.29 -12.40 2.87
CA ASP A 131 18.05 -11.79 3.97
C ASP A 131 17.38 -10.53 4.58
N GLY A 132 16.02 -10.51 4.65
CA GLY A 132 15.24 -9.41 5.18
C GLY A 132 15.15 -8.20 4.24
N LYS A 133 15.47 -8.39 2.96
CA LYS A 133 15.41 -7.35 1.90
C LYS A 133 14.63 -7.85 0.70
N LEU A 134 13.96 -6.93 0.04
CA LEU A 134 13.26 -7.14 -1.22
C LEU A 134 13.77 -6.13 -2.25
N ASP A 135 14.14 -6.63 -3.45
CA ASP A 135 14.50 -5.78 -4.58
C ASP A 135 13.21 -5.26 -5.25
N THR A 136 13.08 -3.93 -5.33
CA THR A 136 11.92 -3.28 -5.92
C THR A 136 11.72 -3.60 -7.41
N ALA A 137 12.75 -4.07 -8.10
CA ALA A 137 12.63 -4.57 -9.48
C ALA A 137 11.69 -5.79 -9.61
N THR A 138 11.41 -6.51 -8.51
CA THR A 138 10.47 -7.64 -8.48
C THR A 138 9.01 -7.22 -8.33
N VAL A 139 8.76 -5.97 -7.95
CA VAL A 139 7.41 -5.42 -7.73
C VAL A 139 6.63 -5.38 -9.04
N LYS A 140 5.33 -5.71 -8.95
CA LYS A 140 4.37 -5.61 -10.05
C LYS A 140 3.29 -4.61 -9.72
N ALA A 141 2.80 -3.91 -10.74
CA ALA A 141 1.69 -2.97 -10.62
C ALA A 141 0.41 -3.57 -11.18
N PHE A 142 -0.69 -3.47 -10.43
CA PHE A 142 -2.01 -3.97 -10.85
C PHE A 142 -3.08 -2.89 -10.66
N ARG A 143 -3.80 -2.58 -11.75
CA ARG A 143 -4.96 -1.69 -11.71
C ARG A 143 -6.18 -2.47 -11.28
N VAL A 144 -6.83 -1.98 -10.21
CA VAL A 144 -8.12 -2.45 -9.70
C VAL A 144 -9.19 -1.47 -10.19
N PRO A 145 -10.17 -1.90 -10.98
CA PRO A 145 -11.27 -1.03 -11.39
C PRO A 145 -12.17 -0.67 -10.22
N ARG A 146 -12.81 0.51 -10.28
CA ARG A 146 -13.86 0.92 -9.37
C ARG A 146 -14.90 -0.18 -9.16
N GLY A 147 -15.27 -0.43 -7.90
CA GLY A 147 -16.32 -1.39 -7.53
C GLY A 147 -15.90 -2.86 -7.64
N VAL A 148 -14.66 -3.15 -7.97
CA VAL A 148 -14.11 -4.50 -7.96
C VAL A 148 -13.51 -4.79 -6.60
N LEU A 149 -14.06 -5.79 -5.89
CA LEU A 149 -13.50 -6.30 -4.65
C LEU A 149 -12.36 -7.26 -4.97
N VAL A 150 -11.19 -7.04 -4.38
CA VAL A 150 -10.03 -7.92 -4.55
C VAL A 150 -9.54 -8.42 -3.20
N GLU A 151 -9.08 -9.66 -3.16
CA GLU A 151 -8.29 -10.24 -2.09
C GLU A 151 -6.82 -10.13 -2.44
N VAL A 152 -6.02 -9.57 -1.55
CA VAL A 152 -4.56 -9.58 -1.57
C VAL A 152 -4.12 -10.64 -0.57
N TYR A 153 -3.42 -11.69 -1.02
CA TYR A 153 -3.10 -12.83 -0.17
C TYR A 153 -2.13 -12.46 0.96
N ALA A 154 -2.22 -13.18 2.08
CA ALA A 154 -1.32 -13.01 3.24
C ALA A 154 0.18 -13.05 2.88
N THR A 155 0.54 -13.75 1.79
CA THR A 155 1.91 -13.87 1.28
C THR A 155 2.29 -12.76 0.29
N THR A 156 1.40 -11.81 0.05
CA THR A 156 1.60 -10.69 -0.86
C THR A 156 1.90 -9.42 -0.08
N LEU A 157 3.02 -8.79 -0.41
CA LEU A 157 3.36 -7.49 0.14
C LEU A 157 2.65 -6.40 -0.66
N HIS A 158 2.11 -5.45 0.07
CA HIS A 158 1.38 -4.29 -0.46
C HIS A 158 1.64 -3.07 0.43
N TYR A 159 1.18 -1.90 0.02
CA TYR A 159 1.16 -0.69 0.83
C TYR A 159 0.06 0.25 0.32
N ALA A 160 0.15 1.54 0.69
CA ALA A 160 -0.81 2.55 0.24
C ALA A 160 -1.04 2.47 -1.28
N PRO A 161 -2.30 2.45 -1.74
CA PRO A 161 -2.62 2.46 -3.16
C PRO A 161 -2.06 3.69 -3.88
N CYS A 162 -1.89 3.58 -5.20
CA CYS A 162 -1.62 4.71 -6.05
C CYS A 162 -2.90 5.13 -6.80
N HIS A 163 -3.06 6.43 -7.02
CA HIS A 163 -4.17 6.94 -7.82
C HIS A 163 -3.94 6.72 -9.32
N VAL A 164 -5.04 6.59 -10.05
CA VAL A 164 -5.04 6.57 -11.52
C VAL A 164 -5.24 7.99 -12.08
N ASP A 165 -6.06 8.79 -11.39
CA ASP A 165 -6.40 10.16 -11.76
C ASP A 165 -6.01 11.11 -10.63
N ALA A 166 -5.00 11.93 -10.90
CA ALA A 166 -4.49 12.91 -9.93
C ALA A 166 -5.52 13.98 -9.51
N SER A 167 -6.57 14.20 -10.33
CA SER A 167 -7.63 15.16 -9.97
C SER A 167 -8.63 14.59 -8.96
N ARG A 168 -8.67 13.26 -8.77
CA ARG A 168 -9.64 12.56 -7.93
C ARG A 168 -9.00 11.87 -6.72
N GLY A 169 -7.75 11.47 -6.83
CA GLY A 169 -7.11 10.61 -5.83
C GLY A 169 -7.76 9.21 -5.79
N PHE A 170 -7.74 8.60 -4.62
CA PHE A 170 -8.40 7.31 -4.38
C PHE A 170 -9.11 7.28 -3.04
N ARG A 171 -10.19 6.49 -2.96
CA ARG A 171 -10.82 6.01 -1.73
C ARG A 171 -10.88 4.50 -1.81
N VAL A 172 -10.21 3.83 -0.90
CA VAL A 172 -10.12 2.37 -0.87
C VAL A 172 -10.52 1.88 0.51
N MET A 173 -11.59 1.08 0.58
CA MET A 173 -11.91 0.29 1.76
C MET A 173 -10.83 -0.77 1.95
N VAL A 174 -10.42 -0.94 3.20
CA VAL A 174 -9.45 -1.94 3.63
C VAL A 174 -10.13 -2.82 4.68
N ALA A 175 -10.36 -4.09 4.36
CA ALA A 175 -10.84 -5.07 5.32
C ALA A 175 -9.68 -5.93 5.80
N LEU A 176 -9.57 -6.10 7.13
CA LEU A 176 -8.51 -6.84 7.81
C LEU A 176 -9.07 -7.52 9.08
N PRO A 177 -8.39 -8.51 9.64
CA PRO A 177 -8.72 -9.03 10.97
C PRO A 177 -8.71 -7.92 12.02
N GLU A 178 -9.65 -7.99 12.96
CA GLU A 178 -9.82 -6.95 13.99
C GLU A 178 -8.54 -6.71 14.79
N GLY A 179 -8.20 -5.44 14.98
CA GLY A 179 -7.00 -4.99 15.67
C GLY A 179 -5.76 -4.85 14.81
N THR A 180 -5.77 -5.29 13.55
CA THR A 180 -4.65 -5.10 12.62
C THR A 180 -4.34 -3.61 12.44
N ASN A 181 -3.05 -3.26 12.32
CA ASN A 181 -2.54 -1.88 12.19
C ASN A 181 -2.72 -0.99 13.43
N THR A 182 -3.16 -1.54 14.57
CA THR A 182 -3.16 -0.79 15.84
C THR A 182 -1.75 -0.79 16.45
N GLU A 183 -1.53 0.12 17.39
CA GLU A 183 -0.22 0.25 18.04
C GLU A 183 0.22 -1.06 18.69
N TYR A 184 1.38 -1.53 18.30
CA TYR A 184 2.04 -2.69 18.88
C TYR A 184 3.52 -2.68 18.52
N ARG A 185 4.37 -2.60 19.53
CA ARG A 185 5.83 -2.75 19.35
C ARG A 185 6.38 -3.60 20.48
N LYS A 186 7.15 -4.62 20.12
CA LYS A 186 7.84 -5.46 21.08
C LYS A 186 9.18 -5.90 20.48
N ALA A 187 10.25 -5.78 21.25
CA ALA A 187 11.54 -6.33 20.85
C ALA A 187 11.47 -7.86 20.74
N SER A 188 12.03 -8.41 19.70
CA SER A 188 12.14 -9.85 19.48
C SER A 188 13.54 -10.20 18.98
N PRO A 189 14.10 -11.38 19.35
CA PRO A 189 15.34 -11.87 18.77
C PRO A 189 15.18 -12.38 17.34
N ASN A 190 13.96 -12.59 16.86
CA ASN A 190 13.68 -13.04 15.51
C ASN A 190 13.91 -11.91 14.51
N ARG A 191 14.63 -12.21 13.42
CA ARG A 191 14.95 -11.23 12.37
C ARG A 191 13.70 -10.69 11.66
N GLU A 192 12.71 -11.52 11.40
CA GLU A 192 11.45 -11.11 10.81
C GLU A 192 10.72 -10.11 11.71
N ASP A 193 10.69 -10.37 13.03
CA ASP A 193 9.99 -9.52 13.98
C ASP A 193 10.63 -8.12 14.13
N ASN A 194 11.88 -7.93 13.67
CA ASN A 194 12.49 -6.60 13.60
C ASN A 194 11.81 -5.70 12.56
N THR A 195 11.02 -6.27 11.66
CA THR A 195 10.18 -5.54 10.69
C THR A 195 8.75 -5.32 11.18
N LEU A 196 8.39 -5.85 12.36
CA LEU A 196 7.06 -5.67 12.97
C LEU A 196 6.86 -4.20 13.35
N TRP A 197 6.06 -3.51 12.57
CA TRP A 197 5.83 -2.07 12.68
C TRP A 197 4.60 -1.73 13.52
N ALA A 198 3.54 -2.53 13.40
CA ALA A 198 2.31 -2.42 14.15
C ALA A 198 1.72 -3.83 14.39
N ARG A 199 0.62 -3.94 15.09
CA ARG A 199 -0.07 -5.23 15.30
C ARG A 199 -0.39 -5.89 13.96
N ASN A 200 0.04 -7.14 13.77
CA ASN A 200 -0.17 -7.93 12.55
C ASN A 200 0.38 -7.23 11.27
N LYS A 201 1.40 -6.37 11.40
CA LYS A 201 1.95 -5.57 10.29
C LYS A 201 3.47 -5.63 10.29
N TRP A 202 4.06 -6.35 9.35
CA TRP A 202 5.49 -6.36 9.06
C TRP A 202 5.77 -5.45 7.87
N LEU A 203 6.65 -4.46 8.06
CA LEU A 203 6.89 -3.37 7.11
C LEU A 203 8.36 -3.33 6.67
N LEU A 204 8.57 -3.31 5.36
CA LEU A 204 9.84 -3.01 4.71
C LEU A 204 9.75 -1.62 4.08
N ALA A 205 10.56 -0.69 4.55
CA ALA A 205 10.58 0.68 4.05
C ALA A 205 11.69 0.89 3.01
N HIS A 206 11.43 1.75 2.02
CA HIS A 206 12.50 2.30 1.20
C HIS A 206 13.23 3.40 2.00
N LYS A 207 14.55 3.53 1.81
CA LYS A 207 15.38 4.49 2.54
C LYS A 207 14.93 5.96 2.42
N ASP A 208 14.23 6.29 1.32
CA ASP A 208 13.75 7.63 1.01
C ASP A 208 12.28 7.85 1.43
N SER A 209 11.68 6.90 2.14
CA SER A 209 10.30 7.01 2.64
C SER A 209 10.21 7.78 3.95
N ALA A 210 9.04 8.33 4.25
CA ALA A 210 8.76 8.97 5.53
C ALA A 210 8.80 7.97 6.70
N GLU A 211 8.40 6.74 6.45
CA GLU A 211 8.39 5.64 7.43
C GLU A 211 9.81 5.25 7.85
N ALA A 212 10.77 5.26 6.91
CA ALA A 212 12.19 5.04 7.23
C ALA A 212 12.73 6.15 8.15
N ALA A 213 12.33 7.41 7.90
CA ALA A 213 12.68 8.53 8.78
C ALA A 213 12.07 8.41 10.19
N GLN A 214 10.96 7.67 10.35
CA GLN A 214 10.32 7.37 11.62
C GLN A 214 10.86 6.09 12.29
N GLY A 215 11.88 5.44 11.69
CA GLY A 215 12.54 4.28 12.25
C GLY A 215 11.99 2.93 11.78
N ALA A 216 11.22 2.89 10.67
CA ALA A 216 10.85 1.64 10.03
C ALA A 216 12.08 0.91 9.47
N CYS A 217 12.03 -0.42 9.41
CA CYS A 217 13.12 -1.24 8.89
C CYS A 217 13.35 -0.95 7.40
N ILE A 218 14.57 -0.51 7.04
CA ILE A 218 14.96 -0.31 5.65
C ILE A 218 15.21 -1.67 5.00
N GLY A 219 14.18 -2.21 4.35
CA GLY A 219 14.18 -3.52 3.72
C GLY A 219 13.97 -3.49 2.22
N LEU A 220 13.58 -2.36 1.61
CA LEU A 220 13.48 -2.23 0.16
C LEU A 220 14.80 -1.74 -0.43
N THR A 221 15.27 -2.43 -1.48
CA THR A 221 16.47 -2.09 -2.25
C THR A 221 16.10 -1.81 -3.69
N GLY A 222 16.90 -1.00 -4.40
CA GLY A 222 16.57 -0.54 -5.75
C GLY A 222 15.94 0.86 -5.74
N ASP A 223 15.07 1.14 -6.70
CA ASP A 223 14.41 2.45 -6.84
C ASP A 223 13.15 2.54 -5.97
N ASN A 224 12.88 3.74 -5.42
CA ASN A 224 11.55 4.03 -4.90
C ASN A 224 10.61 4.27 -6.08
N ILE A 225 9.99 3.19 -6.58
CA ILE A 225 9.15 3.21 -7.77
C ILE A 225 8.15 4.38 -7.70
N ASP A 226 8.09 5.17 -8.77
CA ASP A 226 7.12 6.24 -8.96
C ASP A 226 6.42 6.03 -10.31
N ILE A 227 5.10 5.90 -10.30
CA ILE A 227 4.26 5.60 -11.48
C ILE A 227 3.45 6.82 -11.95
N GLY A 228 3.71 8.00 -11.37
CA GLY A 228 3.05 9.28 -11.72
C GLY A 228 3.77 10.08 -12.79
#